data_f8936b97deb9cd66eabeca7568cbe597
#
_entry.id   f8936b97deb9cd66eabeca7568cbe597
#
_cell.length_a   1.000
_cell.length_b   1.000
_cell.length_c   1.000
_cell.angle_alpha   90.00
_cell.angle_beta   90.00
_cell.angle_gamma   90.00
#
_symmetry.space_group_name_H-M   'P 1'
#
loop_
_entity.id
_entity.type
_entity.pdbx_description
1 polymer ?
#
loop_
_entity_poly.entity_id
_entity_poly.type
_entity_poly.pdbx_seq_one_letter_code
_entity_poly.pdbx_strand_id
1 'polypeptide(L)'
;TRDEGFDNHINASIRHYGDLWNDVLSMSQYFVEDDTNVVDIGCSTGKLLKAMIKQNTFAPRANYIGVEIEEDFYAGFEEDMRDEVLNKRLTYKTCDVRSFSFDFFNCSLVTSIFTLQFMPQRDRHDVIARTYDGLHEGGAFIFAEKTVASSARIHEIRTFTYYDFKRESFSTEDIMDKERTLRHMMKPNTRQELLDMVDDAGFRQVDSFWQNHAFTGFIAIK
;
A
#
# COMPACT_ATOMS: atom_id res chain seq x y z
N THR A 1 -0.32 -21.63 -6.88
CA THR A 1 -0.52 -20.48 -7.80
C THR A 1 0.48 -19.38 -7.45
N ARG A 2 0.74 -18.43 -8.37
CA ARG A 2 1.64 -17.29 -8.16
C ARG A 2 1.20 -16.43 -6.96
N ASP A 3 -0.09 -16.37 -6.72
CA ASP A 3 -0.75 -15.60 -5.66
C ASP A 3 -0.46 -16.13 -4.24
N GLU A 4 -0.55 -17.45 -4.03
CA GLU A 4 -0.17 -18.07 -2.74
C GLU A 4 1.34 -17.92 -2.50
N GLY A 5 2.14 -17.99 -3.56
CA GLY A 5 3.58 -17.77 -3.50
C GLY A 5 3.92 -16.32 -3.10
N PHE A 6 3.19 -15.33 -3.62
CA PHE A 6 3.40 -13.92 -3.29
C PHE A 6 3.07 -13.62 -1.82
N ASP A 7 1.91 -14.04 -1.33
CA ASP A 7 1.48 -13.78 0.05
C ASP A 7 2.38 -14.49 1.08
N ASN A 8 2.78 -15.73 0.81
CA ASN A 8 3.72 -16.44 1.67
C ASN A 8 5.09 -15.75 1.67
N HIS A 9 5.56 -15.28 0.50
CA HIS A 9 6.82 -14.58 0.38
C HIS A 9 6.82 -13.25 1.11
N ILE A 10 5.74 -12.45 1.03
CA ILE A 10 5.67 -11.15 1.69
C ILE A 10 5.62 -11.30 3.23
N ASN A 11 4.89 -12.30 3.74
CA ASN A 11 4.85 -12.61 5.18
C ASN A 11 6.22 -13.06 5.72
N ALA A 12 6.96 -13.84 4.94
CA ALA A 12 8.33 -14.24 5.28
C ALA A 12 9.36 -13.11 5.10
N SER A 13 9.03 -12.08 4.30
CA SER A 13 9.91 -10.95 4.00
C SER A 13 9.69 -9.75 4.90
N ILE A 14 8.49 -9.55 5.43
CA ILE A 14 8.15 -8.39 6.27
C ILE A 14 7.55 -8.89 7.57
N ARG A 15 8.32 -8.75 8.66
CA ARG A 15 7.90 -9.17 9.99
C ARG A 15 6.63 -8.40 10.40
N HIS A 16 5.64 -9.12 10.94
CA HIS A 16 4.35 -8.56 11.34
C HIS A 16 3.56 -7.90 10.20
N TYR A 17 3.74 -8.38 8.96
CA TYR A 17 2.94 -7.91 7.81
C TYR A 17 1.44 -8.13 8.04
N GLY A 18 1.07 -9.28 8.63
CA GLY A 18 -0.33 -9.56 8.97
C GLY A 18 -0.94 -8.55 9.95
N ASP A 19 -0.16 -8.06 10.91
CA ASP A 19 -0.62 -7.03 11.86
C ASP A 19 -0.86 -5.69 11.14
N LEU A 20 0.08 -5.25 10.29
CA LEU A 20 -0.11 -4.07 9.43
C LEU A 20 -1.40 -4.18 8.62
N TRP A 21 -1.62 -5.34 7.99
CA TRP A 21 -2.78 -5.59 7.15
C TRP A 21 -4.09 -5.53 7.94
N ASN A 22 -4.11 -6.13 9.13
CA ASN A 22 -5.24 -6.10 10.05
C ASN A 22 -5.53 -4.68 10.57
N ASP A 23 -4.49 -3.89 10.85
CA ASP A 23 -4.64 -2.49 11.28
C ASP A 23 -5.26 -1.64 10.15
N VAL A 24 -4.76 -1.77 8.90
CA VAL A 24 -5.33 -1.09 7.74
C VAL A 24 -6.79 -1.47 7.54
N LEU A 25 -7.10 -2.77 7.61
CA LEU A 25 -8.46 -3.26 7.50
C LEU A 25 -9.35 -2.71 8.62
N SER A 26 -8.89 -2.73 9.87
CA SER A 26 -9.62 -2.20 11.01
C SER A 26 -9.88 -0.70 10.88
N MET A 27 -8.90 0.08 10.44
CA MET A 27 -9.05 1.53 10.22
C MET A 27 -10.01 1.84 9.07
N SER A 28 -10.12 0.98 8.06
CA SER A 28 -10.99 1.23 6.91
C SER A 28 -12.45 1.49 7.29
N GLN A 29 -12.94 0.88 8.37
CA GLN A 29 -14.31 1.06 8.84
C GLN A 29 -14.65 2.48 9.33
N TYR A 30 -13.63 3.30 9.58
CA TYR A 30 -13.83 4.69 10.01
C TYR A 30 -13.95 5.68 8.84
N PHE A 31 -13.64 5.22 7.63
CA PHE A 31 -13.57 6.08 6.44
C PHE A 31 -14.47 5.61 5.31
N VAL A 32 -14.70 4.30 5.16
CA VAL A 32 -15.54 3.79 4.07
C VAL A 32 -16.99 4.25 4.26
N GLU A 33 -17.52 4.90 3.23
CA GLU A 33 -18.86 5.47 3.22
C GLU A 33 -19.64 5.05 1.96
N ASP A 34 -20.98 5.05 2.07
CA ASP A 34 -21.85 4.84 0.93
C ASP A 34 -21.66 5.91 -0.15
N ASP A 35 -21.79 5.50 -1.40
CA ASP A 35 -21.69 6.38 -2.57
C ASP A 35 -20.32 7.08 -2.73
N THR A 36 -19.27 6.50 -2.12
CA THR A 36 -17.88 6.95 -2.24
C THR A 36 -17.01 5.90 -2.94
N ASN A 37 -15.80 6.31 -3.30
CA ASN A 37 -14.78 5.44 -3.85
C ASN A 37 -13.75 5.06 -2.78
N VAL A 38 -13.38 3.78 -2.75
CA VAL A 38 -12.26 3.22 -1.99
C VAL A 38 -11.22 2.75 -3.00
N VAL A 39 -10.02 3.30 -2.97
CA VAL A 39 -8.98 3.02 -3.97
C VAL A 39 -7.79 2.35 -3.31
N ASP A 40 -7.28 1.27 -3.92
CA ASP A 40 -6.04 0.62 -3.50
C ASP A 40 -4.99 0.72 -4.62
N ILE A 41 -3.93 1.48 -4.36
CA ILE A 41 -2.82 1.72 -5.30
C ILE A 41 -1.78 0.62 -5.13
N GLY A 42 -1.55 -0.17 -6.19
CA GLY A 42 -0.73 -1.37 -6.14
C GLY A 42 -1.47 -2.51 -5.45
N CYS A 43 -2.70 -2.73 -5.85
CA CYS A 43 -3.62 -3.66 -5.19
C CYS A 43 -3.23 -5.14 -5.35
N SER A 44 -2.24 -5.47 -6.20
CA SER A 44 -1.75 -6.83 -6.43
C SER A 44 -2.91 -7.81 -6.68
N THR A 45 -3.09 -8.80 -5.81
CA THR A 45 -4.15 -9.81 -5.88
C THR A 45 -5.54 -9.29 -5.47
N GLY A 46 -5.68 -8.03 -5.03
CA GLY A 46 -6.95 -7.44 -4.59
C GLY A 46 -7.48 -7.95 -3.25
N LYS A 47 -6.73 -8.76 -2.53
CA LYS A 47 -7.18 -9.37 -1.26
C LYS A 47 -7.56 -8.35 -0.19
N LEU A 48 -6.84 -7.20 -0.12
CA LEU A 48 -7.17 -6.13 0.82
C LEU A 48 -8.54 -5.53 0.51
N LEU A 49 -8.81 -5.22 -0.77
CA LEU A 49 -10.13 -4.73 -1.20
C LEU A 49 -11.24 -5.72 -0.91
N LYS A 50 -11.03 -7.01 -1.18
CA LYS A 50 -11.99 -8.07 -0.86
C LYS A 50 -12.30 -8.14 0.63
N ALA A 51 -11.28 -8.03 1.47
CA ALA A 51 -11.46 -8.03 2.92
C ALA A 51 -12.23 -6.77 3.40
N MET A 52 -11.92 -5.59 2.81
CA MET A 52 -12.65 -4.36 3.09
C MET A 52 -14.13 -4.45 2.70
N ILE A 53 -14.45 -5.03 1.52
CA ILE A 53 -15.83 -5.26 1.08
C ILE A 53 -16.59 -6.14 2.07
N LYS A 54 -15.95 -7.20 2.56
CA LYS A 54 -16.55 -8.13 3.52
C LYS A 54 -16.74 -7.53 4.91
N GLN A 55 -15.82 -6.66 5.33
CA GLN A 55 -15.88 -6.01 6.64
C GLN A 55 -16.86 -4.84 6.66
N ASN A 56 -16.83 -3.99 5.64
CA ASN A 56 -17.58 -2.72 5.60
C ASN A 56 -19.01 -2.91 5.01
N THR A 57 -19.76 -3.88 5.54
CA THR A 57 -21.12 -4.20 5.08
C THR A 57 -22.13 -3.09 5.35
N PHE A 58 -21.81 -2.16 6.23
CA PHE A 58 -22.61 -0.99 6.54
C PHE A 58 -22.61 0.07 5.41
N ALA A 59 -21.66 0.00 4.47
CA ALA A 59 -21.57 0.85 3.29
C ALA A 59 -21.76 0.02 1.98
N PRO A 60 -22.98 -0.52 1.73
CA PRO A 60 -23.21 -1.43 0.61
C PRO A 60 -23.09 -0.77 -0.78
N ARG A 61 -23.11 0.56 -0.85
CA ARG A 61 -22.96 1.31 -2.11
C ARG A 61 -21.57 1.91 -2.31
N ALA A 62 -20.61 1.60 -1.44
CA ALA A 62 -19.21 1.97 -1.66
C ALA A 62 -18.65 1.25 -2.90
N ASN A 63 -17.90 1.96 -3.73
CA ASN A 63 -17.22 1.43 -4.90
C ASN A 63 -15.75 1.18 -4.57
N TYR A 64 -15.24 0.01 -4.92
CA TYR A 64 -13.86 -0.36 -4.67
C TYR A 64 -13.09 -0.41 -5.99
N ILE A 65 -11.91 0.19 -6.04
CA ILE A 65 -11.09 0.33 -7.25
C ILE A 65 -9.67 -0.11 -6.93
N GLY A 66 -9.23 -1.20 -7.54
CA GLY A 66 -7.83 -1.63 -7.50
C GLY A 66 -7.06 -1.08 -8.70
N VAL A 67 -5.90 -0.49 -8.45
CA VAL A 67 -4.99 0.00 -9.49
C VAL A 67 -3.70 -0.81 -9.40
N GLU A 68 -3.32 -1.50 -10.48
CA GLU A 68 -2.13 -2.35 -10.51
C GLU A 68 -1.44 -2.24 -11.88
N ILE A 69 -0.11 -2.19 -11.89
CA ILE A 69 0.67 -2.10 -13.12
C ILE A 69 0.96 -3.48 -13.74
N GLU A 70 1.05 -4.51 -12.90
CA GLU A 70 1.41 -5.86 -13.32
C GLU A 70 0.17 -6.63 -13.76
N GLU A 71 0.05 -6.88 -15.06
CA GLU A 71 -1.09 -7.60 -15.66
C GLU A 71 -1.23 -9.05 -15.15
N ASP A 72 -0.13 -9.65 -14.73
CA ASP A 72 -0.09 -11.04 -14.26
C ASP A 72 -0.97 -11.31 -13.02
N PHE A 73 -1.29 -10.27 -12.25
CA PHE A 73 -2.20 -10.40 -11.10
C PHE A 73 -3.69 -10.44 -11.48
N TYR A 74 -4.03 -9.96 -12.68
CA TYR A 74 -5.44 -9.81 -13.08
C TYR A 74 -6.19 -11.15 -13.16
N ALA A 75 -5.57 -12.20 -13.65
CA ALA A 75 -6.23 -13.50 -13.81
C ALA A 75 -6.67 -14.10 -12.45
N GLY A 76 -5.80 -14.05 -11.44
CA GLY A 76 -6.14 -14.49 -10.08
C GLY A 76 -7.18 -13.59 -9.42
N PHE A 77 -7.07 -12.29 -9.63
CA PHE A 77 -8.06 -11.32 -9.17
C PHE A 77 -9.45 -11.60 -9.73
N GLU A 78 -9.57 -11.81 -11.04
CA GLU A 78 -10.88 -12.07 -11.70
C GLU A 78 -11.54 -13.34 -11.18
N GLU A 79 -10.78 -14.40 -10.93
CA GLU A 79 -11.30 -15.64 -10.38
C GLU A 79 -11.80 -15.48 -8.94
N ASP A 80 -10.99 -14.84 -8.08
CA ASP A 80 -11.26 -14.68 -6.65
C ASP A 80 -12.35 -13.64 -6.34
N MET A 81 -12.55 -12.65 -7.24
CA MET A 81 -13.42 -11.48 -7.03
C MET A 81 -14.64 -11.46 -7.94
N ARG A 82 -14.97 -12.59 -8.58
CA ARG A 82 -16.02 -12.66 -9.61
C ARG A 82 -17.36 -12.07 -9.17
N ASP A 83 -17.81 -12.38 -7.97
CA ASP A 83 -19.11 -11.94 -7.48
C ASP A 83 -19.13 -10.42 -7.24
N GLU A 84 -18.07 -9.85 -6.69
CA GLU A 84 -17.93 -8.43 -6.40
C GLU A 84 -17.81 -7.61 -7.70
N VAL A 85 -17.11 -8.15 -8.71
CA VAL A 85 -16.99 -7.55 -10.05
C VAL A 85 -18.33 -7.59 -10.77
N LEU A 86 -19.03 -8.72 -10.76
CA LEU A 86 -20.36 -8.87 -11.37
C LEU A 86 -21.40 -7.94 -10.74
N ASN A 87 -21.31 -7.71 -9.43
CA ASN A 87 -22.16 -6.74 -8.70
C ASN A 87 -21.71 -5.29 -8.89
N LYS A 88 -20.69 -5.02 -9.72
CA LYS A 88 -20.12 -3.70 -10.01
C LYS A 88 -19.60 -2.94 -8.77
N ARG A 89 -19.30 -3.65 -7.69
CA ARG A 89 -18.74 -3.05 -6.48
C ARG A 89 -17.21 -2.96 -6.51
N LEU A 90 -16.58 -3.73 -7.38
CA LEU A 90 -15.13 -3.82 -7.50
C LEU A 90 -14.71 -3.67 -8.97
N THR A 91 -13.80 -2.74 -9.21
CA THR A 91 -13.18 -2.51 -10.52
C THR A 91 -11.67 -2.69 -10.39
N TYR A 92 -11.09 -3.46 -11.30
CA TYR A 92 -9.62 -3.56 -11.43
C TYR A 92 -9.15 -2.74 -12.64
N LYS A 93 -8.12 -1.93 -12.44
CA LYS A 93 -7.50 -1.10 -13.46
C LYS A 93 -6.04 -1.51 -13.64
N THR A 94 -5.73 -2.20 -14.74
CA THR A 94 -4.34 -2.48 -15.11
C THR A 94 -3.75 -1.24 -15.75
N CYS A 95 -3.03 -0.45 -14.96
CA CYS A 95 -2.38 0.78 -15.44
C CYS A 95 -1.32 1.28 -14.47
N ASP A 96 -0.42 2.09 -15.00
CA ASP A 96 0.52 2.84 -14.18
C ASP A 96 -0.21 4.00 -13.47
N VAL A 97 -0.16 4.01 -12.15
CA VAL A 97 -0.79 5.05 -11.33
C VAL A 97 -0.28 6.46 -11.65
N ARG A 98 0.93 6.59 -12.19
CA ARG A 98 1.52 7.88 -12.60
C ARG A 98 0.82 8.49 -13.81
N SER A 99 0.31 7.66 -14.70
CA SER A 99 -0.43 8.05 -15.90
C SER A 99 -1.95 7.88 -15.77
N PHE A 100 -2.38 7.24 -14.70
CA PHE A 100 -3.81 7.06 -14.44
C PHE A 100 -4.44 8.43 -14.19
N SER A 101 -5.42 8.76 -15.03
CA SER A 101 -6.30 9.90 -14.77
C SER A 101 -7.11 9.54 -13.54
N PHE A 102 -6.71 10.12 -12.41
CA PHE A 102 -7.42 9.96 -11.15
C PHE A 102 -8.74 10.73 -11.25
N ASP A 103 -9.72 10.14 -11.90
CA ASP A 103 -11.12 10.51 -11.66
C ASP A 103 -11.52 10.09 -10.24
N PHE A 104 -10.62 10.34 -9.26
CA PHE A 104 -10.83 10.13 -7.84
C PHE A 104 -11.72 11.23 -7.28
N PHE A 105 -12.89 11.37 -7.86
CA PHE A 105 -13.88 12.21 -7.24
C PHE A 105 -14.52 11.44 -6.08
N ASN A 106 -14.59 12.09 -4.93
CA ASN A 106 -15.32 11.59 -3.79
C ASN A 106 -14.75 10.27 -3.22
N CYS A 107 -13.41 10.19 -3.08
CA CYS A 107 -12.81 9.07 -2.37
C CYS A 107 -12.94 9.27 -0.85
N SER A 108 -13.40 8.25 -0.16
CA SER A 108 -13.40 8.20 1.30
C SER A 108 -12.13 7.58 1.86
N LEU A 109 -11.52 6.66 1.11
CA LEU A 109 -10.30 5.99 1.50
C LEU A 109 -9.41 5.71 0.27
N VAL A 110 -8.14 6.00 0.41
CA VAL A 110 -7.10 5.53 -0.52
C VAL A 110 -6.06 4.76 0.28
N THR A 111 -5.66 3.58 -0.21
CA THR A 111 -4.57 2.78 0.37
C THR A 111 -3.41 2.62 -0.60
N SER A 112 -2.19 2.48 -0.07
CA SER A 112 -0.99 2.17 -0.86
C SER A 112 0.02 1.43 0.02
N ILE A 113 0.06 0.11 -0.10
CA ILE A 113 0.87 -0.73 0.78
C ILE A 113 2.11 -1.24 0.04
N PHE A 114 3.27 -0.68 0.36
CA PHE A 114 4.58 -1.00 -0.22
C PHE A 114 4.66 -0.79 -1.74
N THR A 115 3.98 0.22 -2.27
CA THR A 115 3.89 0.50 -3.70
C THR A 115 4.70 1.72 -4.12
N LEU A 116 4.58 2.85 -3.40
CA LEU A 116 5.28 4.09 -3.77
C LEU A 116 6.80 3.93 -3.83
N GLN A 117 7.36 3.05 -3.01
CA GLN A 117 8.81 2.77 -2.97
C GLN A 117 9.39 2.29 -4.31
N PHE A 118 8.58 1.74 -5.20
CA PHE A 118 8.97 1.30 -6.54
C PHE A 118 8.86 2.40 -7.61
N MET A 119 8.22 3.51 -7.29
CA MET A 119 8.15 4.66 -8.19
C MET A 119 9.42 5.52 -8.08
N PRO A 120 9.82 6.24 -9.15
CA PRO A 120 10.81 7.28 -9.04
C PRO A 120 10.42 8.31 -7.98
N GLN A 121 11.35 8.76 -7.14
CA GLN A 121 11.06 9.69 -6.04
C GLN A 121 10.34 10.97 -6.50
N ARG A 122 10.72 11.49 -7.68
CA ARG A 122 10.12 12.69 -8.28
C ARG A 122 8.62 12.55 -8.58
N ASP A 123 8.14 11.32 -8.82
CA ASP A 123 6.75 11.06 -9.23
C ASP A 123 5.84 10.83 -8.01
N ARG A 124 6.41 10.51 -6.82
CA ARG A 124 5.65 10.20 -5.60
C ARG A 124 4.87 11.39 -5.07
N HIS A 125 5.51 12.56 -5.09
CA HIS A 125 4.89 13.81 -4.67
C HIS A 125 3.60 14.09 -5.47
N ASP A 126 3.66 13.93 -6.79
CA ASP A 126 2.49 14.11 -7.66
C ASP A 126 1.39 13.08 -7.36
N VAL A 127 1.74 11.81 -7.14
CA VAL A 127 0.75 10.78 -6.77
C VAL A 127 0.08 11.08 -5.44
N ILE A 128 0.85 11.52 -4.42
CA ILE A 128 0.31 11.89 -3.10
C ILE A 128 -0.58 13.14 -3.20
N ALA A 129 -0.15 14.16 -3.97
CA ALA A 129 -0.95 15.36 -4.18
C ALA A 129 -2.30 15.06 -4.86
N ARG A 130 -2.28 14.24 -5.92
CA ARG A 130 -3.52 13.80 -6.59
C ARG A 130 -4.40 12.93 -5.68
N THR A 131 -3.81 12.14 -4.80
CA THR A 131 -4.55 11.40 -3.78
C THR A 131 -5.29 12.34 -2.84
N TYR A 132 -4.61 13.40 -2.37
CA TYR A 132 -5.24 14.45 -1.57
C TYR A 132 -6.41 15.11 -2.30
N ASP A 133 -6.19 15.50 -3.56
CA ASP A 133 -7.23 16.15 -4.38
C ASP A 133 -8.47 15.26 -4.56
N GLY A 134 -8.26 13.96 -4.77
CA GLY A 134 -9.33 12.98 -4.96
C GLY A 134 -10.12 12.62 -3.70
N LEU A 135 -9.54 12.79 -2.51
CA LEU A 135 -10.22 12.54 -1.25
C LEU A 135 -11.26 13.64 -0.95
N HIS A 136 -12.42 13.26 -0.43
CA HIS A 136 -13.34 14.22 0.18
C HIS A 136 -12.85 14.68 1.58
N GLU A 137 -13.44 15.75 2.12
CA GLU A 137 -13.15 16.21 3.48
C GLU A 137 -13.41 15.09 4.51
N GLY A 138 -12.44 14.81 5.36
CA GLY A 138 -12.48 13.71 6.33
C GLY A 138 -12.07 12.35 5.76
N GLY A 139 -11.82 12.24 4.46
CA GLY A 139 -11.28 11.04 3.85
C GLY A 139 -9.82 10.80 4.21
N ALA A 140 -9.35 9.55 4.11
CA ALA A 140 -8.01 9.17 4.54
C ALA A 140 -7.15 8.56 3.43
N PHE A 141 -5.85 8.83 3.52
CA PHE A 141 -4.80 8.12 2.83
C PHE A 141 -4.01 7.25 3.84
N ILE A 142 -4.07 5.92 3.69
CA ILE A 142 -3.35 4.96 4.53
C ILE A 142 -2.28 4.32 3.65
N PHE A 143 -1.01 4.47 4.02
CA PHE A 143 0.08 3.93 3.24
C PHE A 143 1.20 3.36 4.10
N ALA A 144 1.96 2.42 3.54
CA ALA A 144 3.12 1.84 4.21
C ALA A 144 4.27 1.70 3.22
N GLU A 145 5.48 2.04 3.67
CA GLU A 145 6.67 2.07 2.83
C GLU A 145 7.92 1.55 3.58
N LYS A 146 8.87 1.01 2.83
CA LYS A 146 10.24 0.84 3.33
C LYS A 146 10.88 2.21 3.48
N THR A 147 11.46 2.48 4.66
CA THR A 147 12.12 3.75 4.97
C THR A 147 13.59 3.56 5.28
N VAL A 148 14.40 4.56 4.99
CA VAL A 148 15.79 4.63 5.45
C VAL A 148 15.86 5.48 6.73
N ALA A 149 16.75 5.13 7.64
CA ALA A 149 16.99 5.96 8.81
C ALA A 149 17.84 7.19 8.44
N SER A 150 17.61 8.30 9.12
CA SER A 150 18.41 9.54 8.95
C SER A 150 19.86 9.40 9.42
N SER A 151 20.13 8.44 10.33
CA SER A 151 21.48 8.10 10.81
C SER A 151 21.97 6.83 10.14
N ALA A 152 23.17 6.86 9.55
CA ALA A 152 23.81 5.69 8.96
C ALA A 152 23.91 4.53 9.93
N ARG A 153 24.34 4.81 11.18
CA ARG A 153 24.47 3.78 12.22
C ARG A 153 23.14 3.10 12.55
N ILE A 154 22.06 3.88 12.67
CA ILE A 154 20.73 3.31 12.91
C ILE A 154 20.25 2.53 11.69
N HIS A 155 20.56 3.01 10.48
CA HIS A 155 20.19 2.32 9.25
C HIS A 155 20.87 0.94 9.16
N GLU A 156 22.16 0.85 9.47
CA GLU A 156 22.90 -0.41 9.51
C GLU A 156 22.29 -1.37 10.55
N ILE A 157 22.05 -0.91 11.78
CA ILE A 157 21.44 -1.72 12.84
C ILE A 157 20.10 -2.31 12.36
N ARG A 158 19.21 -1.48 11.79
CA ARG A 158 17.93 -1.93 11.26
C ARG A 158 18.10 -2.93 10.12
N THR A 159 19.06 -2.72 9.24
CA THR A 159 19.34 -3.61 8.10
C THR A 159 19.80 -4.98 8.57
N PHE A 160 20.75 -5.05 9.50
CA PHE A 160 21.23 -6.34 10.01
C PHE A 160 20.15 -7.06 10.82
N THR A 161 19.43 -6.37 11.68
CA THR A 161 18.29 -6.95 12.41
C THR A 161 17.21 -7.50 11.46
N TYR A 162 16.97 -6.81 10.33
CA TYR A 162 16.08 -7.29 9.28
C TYR A 162 16.61 -8.54 8.59
N TYR A 163 17.92 -8.63 8.30
CA TYR A 163 18.52 -9.82 7.74
C TYR A 163 18.49 -11.01 8.71
N ASP A 164 18.67 -10.78 10.01
CA ASP A 164 18.53 -11.84 11.01
C ASP A 164 17.13 -12.44 10.99
N PHE A 165 16.09 -11.62 10.92
CA PHE A 165 14.72 -12.09 10.73
C PHE A 165 14.55 -12.86 9.42
N LYS A 166 15.06 -12.36 8.29
CA LYS A 166 14.91 -13.04 7.00
C LYS A 166 15.61 -14.40 6.96
N ARG A 167 16.71 -14.58 7.69
CA ARG A 167 17.42 -15.87 7.78
C ARG A 167 16.61 -17.00 8.42
N GLU A 168 15.52 -16.68 9.10
CA GLU A 168 14.57 -17.68 9.59
C GLU A 168 13.87 -18.44 8.43
N SER A 169 13.76 -17.81 7.24
CA SER A 169 13.02 -18.34 6.09
C SER A 169 13.84 -18.45 4.80
N PHE A 170 14.94 -17.72 4.67
CA PHE A 170 15.74 -17.62 3.45
C PHE A 170 17.23 -17.83 3.71
N SER A 171 17.96 -18.36 2.72
CA SER A 171 19.41 -18.41 2.77
C SER A 171 20.04 -17.00 2.71
N THR A 172 21.27 -16.85 3.19
CA THR A 172 21.99 -15.57 3.09
C THR A 172 22.21 -15.17 1.62
N GLU A 173 22.45 -16.13 0.73
CA GLU A 173 22.63 -15.90 -0.70
C GLU A 173 21.34 -15.34 -1.33
N ASP A 174 20.19 -15.98 -1.10
CA ASP A 174 18.88 -15.50 -1.58
C ASP A 174 18.56 -14.08 -1.08
N ILE A 175 18.88 -13.79 0.20
CA ILE A 175 18.69 -12.45 0.77
C ILE A 175 19.53 -11.43 0.02
N MET A 176 20.81 -11.72 -0.21
CA MET A 176 21.71 -10.78 -0.87
C MET A 176 21.36 -10.57 -2.34
N ASP A 177 20.97 -11.60 -3.05
CA ASP A 177 20.56 -11.50 -4.46
C ASP A 177 19.25 -10.72 -4.60
N LYS A 178 18.29 -10.94 -3.71
CA LYS A 178 17.08 -10.15 -3.66
C LYS A 178 17.35 -8.68 -3.33
N GLU A 179 18.23 -8.38 -2.38
CA GLU A 179 18.64 -7.01 -2.05
C GLU A 179 19.32 -6.31 -3.23
N ARG A 180 20.17 -6.98 -3.98
CA ARG A 180 20.78 -6.41 -5.21
C ARG A 180 19.70 -6.05 -6.23
N THR A 181 18.77 -6.95 -6.50
CA THR A 181 17.65 -6.72 -7.42
C THR A 181 16.81 -5.53 -6.96
N LEU A 182 16.41 -5.51 -5.69
CA LEU A 182 15.58 -4.45 -5.14
C LEU A 182 16.26 -3.07 -5.13
N ARG A 183 17.59 -2.99 -5.00
CA ARG A 183 18.33 -1.72 -5.05
C ARG A 183 18.25 -1.02 -6.41
N HIS A 184 18.06 -1.76 -7.50
CA HIS A 184 17.80 -1.18 -8.81
C HIS A 184 16.36 -0.63 -8.93
N MET A 185 15.40 -1.32 -8.36
CA MET A 185 13.97 -1.04 -8.49
C MET A 185 13.45 -0.06 -7.45
N MET A 186 13.98 -0.13 -6.22
CA MET A 186 13.44 0.57 -5.06
C MET A 186 14.38 1.68 -4.58
N LYS A 187 13.82 2.87 -4.35
CA LYS A 187 14.51 4.04 -3.81
C LYS A 187 13.78 4.54 -2.56
N PRO A 188 13.98 3.90 -1.39
CA PRO A 188 13.25 4.29 -0.19
C PRO A 188 13.55 5.73 0.22
N ASN A 189 12.54 6.41 0.73
CA ASN A 189 12.67 7.70 1.39
C ASN A 189 12.97 7.54 2.87
N THR A 190 13.43 8.58 3.51
CA THR A 190 13.36 8.68 4.96
C THR A 190 11.90 8.88 5.40
N ARG A 191 11.61 8.58 6.68
CA ARG A 191 10.30 8.88 7.26
C ARG A 191 9.94 10.37 7.12
N GLN A 192 10.92 11.26 7.34
CA GLN A 192 10.69 12.71 7.27
C GLN A 192 10.33 13.14 5.84
N GLU A 193 11.05 12.66 4.83
CA GLU A 193 10.73 12.98 3.43
C GLU A 193 9.30 12.55 3.05
N LEU A 194 8.81 11.41 3.56
CA LEU A 194 7.43 10.98 3.32
C LEU A 194 6.42 11.90 4.02
N LEU A 195 6.70 12.30 5.25
CA LEU A 195 5.86 13.25 5.99
C LEU A 195 5.83 14.62 5.32
N ASP A 196 6.98 15.09 4.81
CA ASP A 196 7.08 16.35 4.08
C ASP A 196 6.23 16.31 2.80
N MET A 197 6.28 15.23 2.02
CA MET A 197 5.44 15.04 0.83
C MET A 197 3.94 15.06 1.16
N VAL A 198 3.56 14.49 2.28
CA VAL A 198 2.15 14.45 2.74
C VAL A 198 1.70 15.83 3.22
N ASP A 199 2.54 16.56 3.95
CA ASP A 199 2.26 17.93 4.38
C ASP A 199 2.18 18.89 3.19
N ASP A 200 3.11 18.80 2.25
CA ASP A 200 3.13 19.58 1.00
C ASP A 200 1.87 19.34 0.15
N ALA A 201 1.33 18.11 0.15
CA ALA A 201 0.08 17.77 -0.54
C ALA A 201 -1.16 18.41 0.11
N GLY A 202 -1.08 18.82 1.38
CA GLY A 202 -2.17 19.50 2.09
C GLY A 202 -2.72 18.76 3.31
N PHE A 203 -2.33 17.52 3.56
CA PHE A 203 -2.77 16.79 4.74
C PHE A 203 -2.28 17.46 6.02
N ARG A 204 -3.17 17.64 7.00
CA ARG A 204 -2.85 18.30 8.29
C ARG A 204 -2.93 17.37 9.50
N GLN A 205 -3.59 16.23 9.35
CA GLN A 205 -3.69 15.22 10.39
C GLN A 205 -2.94 13.98 9.91
N VAL A 206 -1.71 13.80 10.36
CA VAL A 206 -0.83 12.71 9.91
C VAL A 206 -0.20 12.05 11.12
N ASP A 207 -0.23 10.72 11.18
CA ASP A 207 0.49 9.94 12.17
C ASP A 207 1.03 8.63 11.59
N SER A 208 1.97 8.01 12.29
CA SER A 208 2.42 6.65 12.00
C SER A 208 1.75 5.67 12.96
N PHE A 209 1.02 4.70 12.43
CA PHE A 209 0.30 3.71 13.22
C PHE A 209 1.05 2.38 13.39
N TRP A 210 2.03 2.11 12.51
CA TRP A 210 2.77 0.86 12.52
C TRP A 210 4.23 1.09 12.13
N GLN A 211 5.15 0.35 12.78
CA GLN A 211 6.56 0.32 12.39
C GLN A 211 7.18 -1.03 12.73
N ASN A 212 7.88 -1.62 11.77
CA ASN A 212 8.70 -2.80 11.98
C ASN A 212 9.97 -2.74 11.13
N HIS A 213 11.15 -2.92 11.76
CA HIS A 213 12.46 -2.74 11.12
C HIS A 213 12.52 -1.43 10.30
N ALA A 214 12.70 -1.54 8.99
CA ALA A 214 12.77 -0.42 8.06
C ALA A 214 11.42 -0.07 7.42
N PHE A 215 10.31 -0.68 7.86
CA PHE A 215 8.99 -0.47 7.29
C PHE A 215 8.13 0.38 8.21
N THR A 216 7.41 1.34 7.67
CA THR A 216 6.57 2.26 8.45
C THR A 216 5.22 2.44 7.76
N GLY A 217 4.13 2.32 8.53
CA GLY A 217 2.76 2.61 8.12
C GLY A 217 2.31 3.97 8.63
N PHE A 218 1.63 4.72 7.76
CA PHE A 218 1.14 6.07 8.01
C PHE A 218 -0.35 6.17 7.69
N ILE A 219 -1.02 7.05 8.42
CA ILE A 219 -2.37 7.50 8.12
C ILE A 219 -2.36 9.03 8.00
N ALA A 220 -2.99 9.54 6.96
CA ALA A 220 -3.15 10.96 6.71
C ALA A 220 -4.61 11.28 6.38
N ILE A 221 -5.22 12.26 7.07
CA ILE A 221 -6.63 12.64 6.92
C ILE A 221 -6.70 14.04 6.29
N LYS A 222 -7.57 14.18 5.28
CA LYS A 222 -7.86 15.44 4.60
C LYS A 222 -8.75 16.37 5.40
#